data_1b798849ef950fe4b270da6991e28000
#
_entry.id   1b798849ef950fe4b270da6991e28000
#
_cell.length_a   1.000
_cell.length_b   1.000
_cell.length_c   1.000
_cell.angle_alpha   90.00
_cell.angle_beta   90.00
_cell.angle_gamma   90.00
#
_symmetry.space_group_name_H-M   'P 1'
#
loop_
_entity.id
_entity.type
_entity.pdbx_description
1 polymer ?
#
loop_
_entity_poly.entity_id
_entity_poly.type
_entity_poly.pdbx_seq_one_letter_code
_entity_poly.pdbx_strand_id
1 'polypeptide(L)'
;MKYKGAAIQYDCHFMDKEKNLAALTNLVRQAAAQGAKLIVLPEMCATGYYFDSMEQATEMAEPIANGQTVRLLENLAKELDCYLVAGLPESDGERLYNSAVLIGPEGLIGRHRKMHHYVPDSTWAKTGDEPVKVFNTPIGNIGIQICMDLSYPEGPRLSRLMGAQVLCSPMNWNEPSIPSSIWLTRAKENGMYVIASNRHGNEKGFDFCGGSGIIDPEGRVVACHPYGDGIAMAEIDLEMKPDRSEIPLRRPKLYRELQLQRYPWYQSQYYQAYATEPLLEGKQFSTAVCSMKPENREEGFMAVKQAISQAGKQGERLLVLPELVLGGVPDDLQQAQCVAIREDDPVWKELSSLVMENHVDVILGFVIRRKREAMECSSMLVRGWFSTLLSEESSD
;
A
#
# COMPACT_ATOMS: atom_id res chain seq x y z
N MET A 1 -18.71 17.46 -5.06
CA MET A 1 -18.04 18.63 -4.42
C MET A 1 -16.61 18.73 -4.95
N LYS A 2 -16.17 19.96 -5.27
CA LYS A 2 -14.82 20.21 -5.77
C LYS A 2 -14.12 21.27 -4.94
N TYR A 3 -12.82 21.08 -4.71
CA TYR A 3 -11.94 22.04 -4.04
C TYR A 3 -10.49 21.81 -4.42
N LYS A 4 -9.59 22.74 -4.12
CA LYS A 4 -8.16 22.55 -4.35
C LYS A 4 -7.51 21.91 -3.13
N GLY A 5 -6.77 20.80 -3.36
CA GLY A 5 -5.84 20.19 -2.42
C GLY A 5 -4.41 20.65 -2.70
N ALA A 6 -3.57 20.68 -1.68
CA ALA A 6 -2.17 21.05 -1.77
C ALA A 6 -1.29 20.11 -0.96
N ALA A 7 -0.14 19.71 -1.50
CA ALA A 7 0.95 19.05 -0.81
C ALA A 7 2.15 20.02 -0.72
N ILE A 8 2.56 20.35 0.49
CA ILE A 8 3.72 21.18 0.76
C ILE A 8 5.00 20.37 0.66
N GLN A 9 5.99 20.87 -0.06
CA GLN A 9 7.35 20.34 -0.05
C GLN A 9 8.27 21.34 0.60
N TYR A 10 9.08 20.86 1.56
CA TYR A 10 9.91 21.75 2.35
C TYR A 10 11.16 21.01 2.86
N ASP A 11 12.32 21.70 2.86
CA ASP A 11 13.54 21.21 3.50
C ASP A 11 13.55 21.61 4.97
N CYS A 12 13.18 20.68 5.83
CA CYS A 12 13.07 20.92 7.26
C CYS A 12 14.46 21.07 7.90
N HIS A 13 14.68 22.17 8.63
CA HIS A 13 15.89 22.38 9.41
C HIS A 13 15.83 21.59 10.71
N PHE A 14 16.81 20.69 10.89
CA PHE A 14 16.86 19.81 12.04
C PHE A 14 16.91 20.58 13.37
N MET A 15 15.96 20.31 14.28
CA MET A 15 15.78 20.90 15.60
C MET A 15 15.62 22.44 15.64
N ASP A 16 15.30 23.08 14.52
CA ASP A 16 15.04 24.52 14.45
C ASP A 16 13.53 24.79 14.25
N LYS A 17 12.77 24.56 15.32
CA LYS A 17 11.30 24.65 15.27
C LYS A 17 10.81 26.04 14.86
N GLU A 18 11.45 27.10 15.34
CA GLU A 18 11.03 28.49 15.02
C GLU A 18 11.17 28.78 13.52
N LYS A 19 12.33 28.44 12.95
CA LYS A 19 12.59 28.63 11.52
C LYS A 19 11.65 27.79 10.65
N ASN A 20 11.44 26.52 11.06
CA ASN A 20 10.54 25.63 10.35
C ASN A 20 9.09 26.14 10.37
N LEU A 21 8.57 26.53 11.52
CA LEU A 21 7.21 27.07 11.65
C LEU A 21 7.02 28.36 10.88
N ALA A 22 8.03 29.25 10.82
CA ALA A 22 7.97 30.46 10.01
C ALA A 22 7.90 30.13 8.50
N ALA A 23 8.75 29.21 8.02
CA ALA A 23 8.74 28.79 6.62
C ALA A 23 7.44 28.10 6.23
N LEU A 24 6.97 27.16 7.06
CA LEU A 24 5.69 26.46 6.84
C LEU A 24 4.50 27.42 6.83
N THR A 25 4.49 28.42 7.73
CA THR A 25 3.46 29.47 7.73
C THR A 25 3.38 30.18 6.37
N ASN A 26 4.53 30.53 5.79
CA ASN A 26 4.57 31.19 4.49
C ASN A 26 4.03 30.26 3.38
N LEU A 27 4.43 29.00 3.35
CA LEU A 27 3.98 28.04 2.34
C LEU A 27 2.47 27.75 2.47
N VAL A 28 1.96 27.60 3.69
CA VAL A 28 0.52 27.43 3.95
C VAL A 28 -0.27 28.64 3.46
N ARG A 29 0.19 29.88 3.78
CA ARG A 29 -0.43 31.10 3.29
C ARG A 29 -0.43 31.21 1.76
N GLN A 30 0.68 30.81 1.12
CA GLN A 30 0.77 30.77 -0.34
C GLN A 30 -0.20 29.77 -0.96
N ALA A 31 -0.33 28.56 -0.38
CA ALA A 31 -1.29 27.56 -0.83
C ALA A 31 -2.74 28.06 -0.67
N ALA A 32 -3.08 28.61 0.48
CA ALA A 32 -4.41 29.16 0.76
C ALA A 32 -4.75 30.34 -0.16
N ALA A 33 -3.80 31.24 -0.41
CA ALA A 33 -3.99 32.37 -1.33
C ALA A 33 -4.27 31.92 -2.77
N GLN A 34 -3.81 30.74 -3.17
CA GLN A 34 -4.12 30.08 -4.45
C GLN A 34 -5.43 29.28 -4.41
N GLY A 35 -6.14 29.30 -3.28
CA GLY A 35 -7.46 28.69 -3.09
C GLY A 35 -7.43 27.26 -2.58
N ALA A 36 -6.32 26.79 -2.01
CA ALA A 36 -6.29 25.46 -1.37
C ALA A 36 -7.20 25.42 -0.13
N LYS A 37 -8.02 24.37 -0.04
CA LYS A 37 -8.91 24.11 1.11
C LYS A 37 -8.42 22.96 1.97
N LEU A 38 -7.62 22.06 1.44
CA LEU A 38 -6.94 20.99 2.16
C LEU A 38 -5.45 21.05 1.87
N ILE A 39 -4.63 21.27 2.88
CA ILE A 39 -3.19 21.45 2.75
C ILE A 39 -2.50 20.41 3.63
N VAL A 40 -1.65 19.59 3.04
CA VAL A 40 -0.87 18.56 3.74
C VAL A 40 0.58 19.02 3.84
N LEU A 41 1.13 18.95 5.05
CA LEU A 41 2.50 19.25 5.37
C LEU A 41 3.29 17.95 5.58
N PRO A 42 4.64 17.99 5.48
CA PRO A 42 5.46 16.79 5.66
C PRO A 42 5.35 16.14 7.05
N GLU A 43 5.83 14.93 7.15
CA GLU A 43 6.09 14.23 8.41
C GLU A 43 7.17 14.98 9.19
N MET A 44 7.00 15.12 10.53
CA MET A 44 7.96 15.80 11.41
C MET A 44 8.34 17.22 10.93
N CYS A 45 7.37 17.92 10.34
CA CYS A 45 7.59 19.12 9.53
C CYS A 45 8.18 20.30 10.28
N ALA A 46 8.05 20.35 11.61
CA ALA A 46 8.59 21.43 12.44
C ALA A 46 9.93 21.11 13.11
N THR A 47 10.41 19.86 13.04
CA THR A 47 11.50 19.42 13.93
C THR A 47 12.68 18.74 13.24
N GLY A 48 12.48 18.21 12.04
CA GLY A 48 13.38 17.22 11.44
C GLY A 48 13.06 15.83 11.95
N TYR A 49 13.79 14.82 11.45
CA TYR A 49 13.38 13.41 11.53
C TYR A 49 14.40 12.51 12.27
N TYR A 50 15.69 12.73 12.06
CA TYR A 50 16.75 11.87 12.58
C TYR A 50 17.27 12.32 13.93
N PHE A 51 16.48 12.11 15.01
CA PHE A 51 16.96 12.33 16.36
C PHE A 51 18.05 11.31 16.74
N ASP A 52 19.14 11.80 17.33
CA ASP A 52 20.26 10.95 17.77
C ASP A 52 19.97 10.27 19.11
N SER A 53 19.03 10.83 19.88
CA SER A 53 18.71 10.34 21.22
C SER A 53 17.26 10.60 21.60
N MET A 54 16.80 9.90 22.62
CA MET A 54 15.50 10.12 23.25
C MET A 54 15.37 11.56 23.81
N GLU A 55 16.45 12.13 24.30
CA GLU A 55 16.47 13.50 24.85
C GLU A 55 16.14 14.52 23.76
N GLN A 56 16.77 14.42 22.58
CA GLN A 56 16.45 15.29 21.43
C GLN A 56 14.99 15.15 21.00
N ALA A 57 14.50 13.93 20.93
CA ALA A 57 13.10 13.67 20.59
C ALA A 57 12.14 14.27 21.63
N THR A 58 12.48 14.16 22.94
CA THR A 58 11.69 14.72 24.04
C THR A 58 11.66 16.24 24.01
N GLU A 59 12.80 16.89 23.69
CA GLU A 59 12.90 18.34 23.56
C GLU A 59 11.99 18.88 22.45
N MET A 60 11.87 18.13 21.34
CA MET A 60 11.09 18.53 20.18
C MET A 60 9.62 18.12 20.24
N ALA A 61 9.30 17.08 21.01
CA ALA A 61 7.95 16.56 21.14
C ALA A 61 7.03 17.52 21.88
N GLU A 62 5.77 17.54 21.50
CA GLU A 62 4.77 18.38 22.11
C GLU A 62 3.44 17.63 22.30
N PRO A 63 2.66 17.99 23.34
CA PRO A 63 1.34 17.44 23.53
C PRO A 63 0.39 17.97 22.43
N ILE A 64 -0.42 17.08 21.85
CA ILE A 64 -1.32 17.45 20.75
C ILE A 64 -2.31 18.54 21.17
N ALA A 65 -2.84 18.47 22.39
CA ALA A 65 -3.90 19.39 22.82
C ALA A 65 -3.47 20.86 22.93
N ASN A 66 -2.18 21.15 23.16
CA ASN A 66 -1.72 22.50 23.47
C ASN A 66 -0.28 22.81 23.01
N GLY A 67 0.27 21.99 22.11
CA GLY A 67 1.60 22.17 21.56
C GLY A 67 1.72 23.44 20.73
N GLN A 68 2.93 23.95 20.59
CA GLN A 68 3.22 25.17 19.84
C GLN A 68 2.85 25.02 18.37
N THR A 69 3.21 23.91 17.75
CA THR A 69 2.90 23.63 16.34
C THR A 69 1.39 23.55 16.12
N VAL A 70 0.68 22.79 16.97
CA VAL A 70 -0.77 22.63 16.85
C VAL A 70 -1.49 23.97 16.97
N ARG A 71 -1.15 24.77 18.00
CA ARG A 71 -1.75 26.12 18.18
C ARG A 71 -1.52 27.05 16.98
N LEU A 72 -0.30 27.04 16.42
CA LEU A 72 -0.01 27.84 15.23
C LEU A 72 -0.89 27.38 14.05
N LEU A 73 -0.99 26.08 13.83
CA LEU A 73 -1.78 25.52 12.73
C LEU A 73 -3.29 25.75 12.93
N GLU A 74 -3.80 25.72 14.16
CA GLU A 74 -5.19 26.08 14.47
C GLU A 74 -5.48 27.55 14.12
N ASN A 75 -4.57 28.45 14.48
CA ASN A 75 -4.70 29.87 14.12
C ASN A 75 -4.69 30.06 12.60
N LEU A 76 -3.79 29.38 11.88
CA LEU A 76 -3.71 29.45 10.41
C LEU A 76 -4.96 28.86 9.75
N ALA A 77 -5.42 27.69 10.22
CA ALA A 77 -6.62 27.05 9.68
C ALA A 77 -7.86 27.92 9.82
N LYS A 78 -8.02 28.55 10.98
CA LYS A 78 -9.10 29.49 11.27
C LYS A 78 -9.00 30.76 10.44
N GLU A 79 -7.80 31.38 10.37
CA GLU A 79 -7.57 32.62 9.62
C GLU A 79 -7.81 32.43 8.12
N LEU A 80 -7.36 31.28 7.58
CA LEU A 80 -7.36 31.01 6.14
C LEU A 80 -8.57 30.19 5.68
N ASP A 81 -9.46 29.82 6.59
CA ASP A 81 -10.63 28.98 6.33
C ASP A 81 -10.25 27.70 5.54
N CYS A 82 -9.27 26.95 6.06
CA CYS A 82 -8.76 25.75 5.40
C CYS A 82 -8.50 24.60 6.40
N TYR A 83 -8.28 23.41 5.85
CA TYR A 83 -7.93 22.20 6.60
C TYR A 83 -6.44 21.91 6.43
N LEU A 84 -5.77 21.60 7.52
CA LEU A 84 -4.34 21.32 7.57
C LEU A 84 -4.10 19.91 8.12
N VAL A 85 -3.22 19.15 7.44
CA VAL A 85 -2.67 17.91 7.97
C VAL A 85 -1.17 18.09 8.14
N ALA A 86 -0.64 17.79 9.32
CA ALA A 86 0.78 18.00 9.63
C ALA A 86 1.36 16.88 10.49
N GLY A 87 2.54 16.41 10.16
CA GLY A 87 3.29 15.43 10.94
C GLY A 87 4.17 16.10 12.01
N LEU A 88 4.16 15.58 13.24
CA LEU A 88 4.94 16.12 14.37
C LEU A 88 5.28 15.02 15.41
N PRO A 89 6.34 15.22 16.21
CA PRO A 89 6.59 14.36 17.37
C PRO A 89 5.60 14.72 18.49
N GLU A 90 4.78 13.72 18.87
CA GLU A 90 3.79 13.84 19.94
C GLU A 90 4.38 13.38 21.27
N SER A 91 4.12 14.14 22.34
CA SER A 91 4.29 13.67 23.72
C SER A 91 2.92 13.36 24.36
N ASP A 92 2.82 12.16 24.93
CA ASP A 92 1.64 11.71 25.68
C ASP A 92 2.12 11.08 27.02
N GLY A 93 2.25 11.93 28.03
CA GLY A 93 2.91 11.58 29.27
C GLY A 93 4.38 11.27 29.03
N GLU A 94 4.82 10.08 29.42
CA GLU A 94 6.20 9.61 29.23
C GLU A 94 6.43 8.96 27.85
N ARG A 95 5.39 8.88 27.01
CA ARG A 95 5.46 8.22 25.69
C ARG A 95 5.58 9.25 24.59
N LEU A 96 6.44 8.93 23.62
CA LEU A 96 6.58 9.72 22.41
C LEU A 96 6.05 8.94 21.21
N TYR A 97 5.41 9.64 20.28
CA TYR A 97 4.86 9.06 19.04
C TYR A 97 5.21 9.92 17.83
N ASN A 98 5.41 9.29 16.69
CA ASN A 98 5.35 9.98 15.41
C ASN A 98 3.88 10.09 15.01
N SER A 99 3.35 11.30 14.98
CA SER A 99 1.93 11.56 14.82
C SER A 99 1.64 12.56 13.71
N ALA A 100 0.44 12.50 13.17
CA ALA A 100 -0.09 13.53 12.30
C ALA A 100 -1.46 13.98 12.79
N VAL A 101 -1.71 15.29 12.72
CA VAL A 101 -2.95 15.92 13.14
C VAL A 101 -3.74 16.42 11.94
N LEU A 102 -5.06 16.37 12.03
CA LEU A 102 -5.99 17.07 11.15
C LEU A 102 -6.60 18.25 11.93
N ILE A 103 -6.47 19.43 11.37
CA ILE A 103 -6.95 20.68 11.94
C ILE A 103 -7.84 21.38 10.91
N GLY A 104 -8.99 21.84 11.35
CA GLY A 104 -9.91 22.63 10.53
C GLY A 104 -10.10 24.05 11.08
N PRO A 105 -10.97 24.84 10.44
CA PRO A 105 -11.26 26.20 10.91
C PRO A 105 -11.78 26.29 12.35
N GLU A 106 -12.39 25.21 12.83
CA GLU A 106 -12.94 25.10 14.21
C GLU A 106 -11.91 24.54 15.21
N GLY A 107 -10.67 24.25 14.78
CA GLY A 107 -9.59 23.71 15.61
C GLY A 107 -9.22 22.28 15.29
N LEU A 108 -8.61 21.60 16.26
CA LEU A 108 -8.15 20.20 16.15
C LEU A 108 -9.33 19.24 15.97
N ILE A 109 -9.31 18.49 14.87
CA ILE A 109 -10.33 17.46 14.56
C ILE A 109 -9.89 16.09 15.09
N GLY A 110 -8.61 15.75 14.92
CA GLY A 110 -8.08 14.50 15.41
C GLY A 110 -6.64 14.23 14.99
N ARG A 111 -6.18 13.02 15.31
CA ARG A 111 -4.81 12.57 15.03
C ARG A 111 -4.76 11.14 14.54
N HIS A 112 -3.63 10.81 13.91
CA HIS A 112 -3.17 9.46 13.63
C HIS A 112 -1.76 9.29 14.18
N ARG A 113 -1.48 8.21 14.91
CA ARG A 113 -0.16 7.78 15.37
C ARG A 113 0.40 6.76 14.38
N LYS A 114 1.62 6.98 13.89
CA LYS A 114 2.29 6.11 12.92
C LYS A 114 2.34 4.67 13.42
N MET A 115 1.76 3.76 12.66
CA MET A 115 1.67 2.35 13.02
C MET A 115 2.92 1.56 12.63
N HIS A 116 3.55 1.96 11.53
CA HIS A 116 4.71 1.27 10.97
C HIS A 116 5.92 2.17 10.98
N HIS A 117 6.86 1.85 11.84
CA HIS A 117 8.09 2.62 12.01
C HIS A 117 9.05 2.40 10.83
N TYR A 118 9.74 3.46 10.43
CA TYR A 118 11.00 3.39 9.72
C TYR A 118 12.14 3.42 10.73
N VAL A 119 13.36 3.12 10.30
CA VAL A 119 14.52 2.97 11.22
C VAL A 119 14.65 4.06 12.28
N PRO A 120 14.59 5.37 11.94
CA PRO A 120 14.75 6.42 12.94
C PRO A 120 13.63 6.45 13.98
N ASP A 121 12.40 6.16 13.59
CA ASP A 121 11.27 6.18 14.54
C ASP A 121 11.47 5.20 15.69
N SER A 122 12.03 4.01 15.40
CA SER A 122 12.15 2.93 16.37
C SER A 122 13.15 3.24 17.51
N THR A 123 13.97 4.28 17.37
CA THR A 123 14.91 4.71 18.40
C THR A 123 14.27 5.56 19.51
N TRP A 124 13.15 6.21 19.22
CA TRP A 124 12.53 7.16 20.15
C TRP A 124 11.00 7.04 20.26
N ALA A 125 10.30 6.68 19.17
CA ALA A 125 8.85 6.62 19.15
C ALA A 125 8.29 5.26 19.59
N LYS A 126 7.12 5.28 20.19
CA LYS A 126 6.25 4.10 20.36
C LYS A 126 5.42 3.91 19.11
N THR A 127 5.15 2.65 18.75
CA THR A 127 4.19 2.32 17.71
C THR A 127 2.83 2.87 18.03
N GLY A 128 2.14 3.37 17.01
CA GLY A 128 0.76 3.83 17.16
C GLY A 128 -0.12 2.74 17.75
N ASP A 129 -0.86 3.10 18.79
CA ASP A 129 -1.71 2.23 19.61
C ASP A 129 -3.20 2.48 19.40
N GLU A 130 -3.54 3.31 18.42
CA GLU A 130 -4.92 3.64 18.06
C GLU A 130 -5.30 3.00 16.72
N PRO A 131 -6.57 2.57 16.56
CA PRO A 131 -7.04 2.04 15.28
C PRO A 131 -7.00 3.12 14.19
N VAL A 132 -6.99 2.70 12.93
CA VAL A 132 -7.19 3.60 11.78
C VAL A 132 -8.48 4.39 11.96
N LYS A 133 -8.42 5.70 11.68
CA LYS A 133 -9.55 6.62 11.78
C LYS A 133 -9.79 7.33 10.44
N VAL A 134 -11.06 7.60 10.18
CA VAL A 134 -11.49 8.48 9.09
C VAL A 134 -12.29 9.62 9.71
N PHE A 135 -11.93 10.84 9.34
CA PHE A 135 -12.51 12.05 9.89
C PHE A 135 -13.55 12.61 8.91
N ASN A 136 -14.79 12.71 9.37
CA ASN A 136 -15.84 13.35 8.59
C ASN A 136 -15.70 14.87 8.71
N THR A 137 -15.56 15.55 7.59
CA THR A 137 -15.41 16.99 7.50
C THR A 137 -16.35 17.59 6.44
N PRO A 138 -16.64 18.90 6.50
CA PRO A 138 -17.38 19.57 5.43
C PRO A 138 -16.79 19.44 4.03
N ILE A 139 -15.49 19.17 3.92
CA ILE A 139 -14.79 18.96 2.64
C ILE A 139 -14.63 17.49 2.25
N GLY A 140 -15.31 16.57 2.93
CA GLY A 140 -15.29 15.14 2.67
C GLY A 140 -14.66 14.31 3.80
N ASN A 141 -14.60 13.01 3.58
CA ASN A 141 -14.03 12.05 4.53
C ASN A 141 -12.53 11.92 4.32
N ILE A 142 -11.75 12.29 5.33
CA ILE A 142 -10.29 12.35 5.28
C ILE A 142 -9.69 11.22 6.12
N GLY A 143 -8.84 10.38 5.50
CA GLY A 143 -7.95 9.45 6.18
C GLY A 143 -6.55 10.04 6.32
N ILE A 144 -5.79 9.58 7.31
CA ILE A 144 -4.38 9.93 7.51
C ILE A 144 -3.57 8.65 7.64
N GLN A 145 -2.46 8.59 6.91
CA GLN A 145 -1.43 7.55 7.03
C GLN A 145 -0.05 8.22 6.90
N ILE A 146 0.90 7.85 7.73
CA ILE A 146 2.21 8.51 7.78
C ILE A 146 3.25 7.65 7.09
N CYS A 147 3.86 8.19 6.02
CA CYS A 147 5.08 7.66 5.38
C CYS A 147 5.05 6.12 5.21
N MET A 148 5.79 5.39 6.03
CA MET A 148 5.92 3.93 6.01
C MET A 148 4.59 3.18 6.13
N ASP A 149 3.54 3.79 6.68
CA ASP A 149 2.20 3.20 6.71
C ASP A 149 1.67 2.88 5.30
N LEU A 150 2.08 3.63 4.27
CA LEU A 150 1.67 3.38 2.90
C LEU A 150 2.35 2.14 2.28
N SER A 151 3.47 1.68 2.84
CA SER A 151 4.11 0.44 2.39
C SER A 151 3.21 -0.78 2.64
N TYR A 152 2.34 -0.69 3.65
CA TYR A 152 1.39 -1.72 4.04
C TYR A 152 0.00 -1.41 3.46
N PRO A 153 -0.64 -2.36 2.74
CA PRO A 153 -1.94 -2.10 2.11
C PRO A 153 -3.11 -2.03 3.09
N GLU A 154 -2.95 -2.55 4.31
CA GLU A 154 -4.01 -2.70 5.30
C GLU A 154 -4.56 -1.35 5.77
N GLY A 155 -3.70 -0.40 6.14
CA GLY A 155 -4.08 0.91 6.64
C GLY A 155 -4.88 1.73 5.61
N PRO A 156 -4.37 1.93 4.38
CA PRO A 156 -5.12 2.56 3.29
C PRO A 156 -6.42 1.84 2.94
N ARG A 157 -6.42 0.50 2.94
CA ARG A 157 -7.63 -0.29 2.69
C ARG A 157 -8.68 -0.10 3.78
N LEU A 158 -8.29 -0.09 5.05
CA LEU A 158 -9.21 0.21 6.17
C LEU A 158 -9.77 1.63 6.04
N SER A 159 -8.94 2.63 5.72
CA SER A 159 -9.40 4.00 5.47
C SER A 159 -10.49 4.03 4.40
N ARG A 160 -10.29 3.33 3.28
CA ARG A 160 -11.30 3.22 2.20
C ARG A 160 -12.59 2.55 2.69
N LEU A 161 -12.49 1.42 3.38
CA LEU A 161 -13.66 0.69 3.90
C LEU A 161 -14.47 1.51 4.91
N MET A 162 -13.81 2.42 5.64
CA MET A 162 -14.44 3.38 6.54
C MET A 162 -14.95 4.63 5.83
N GLY A 163 -14.84 4.69 4.50
CA GLY A 163 -15.42 5.74 3.67
C GLY A 163 -14.50 6.92 3.36
N ALA A 164 -13.20 6.82 3.57
CA ALA A 164 -12.25 7.85 3.16
C ALA A 164 -12.34 8.12 1.64
N GLN A 165 -12.34 9.39 1.27
CA GLN A 165 -12.31 9.87 -0.11
C GLN A 165 -10.94 10.46 -0.47
N VAL A 166 -10.27 10.99 0.54
CA VAL A 166 -8.92 11.55 0.44
C VAL A 166 -8.06 10.95 1.55
N LEU A 167 -6.90 10.43 1.19
CA LEU A 167 -5.87 9.98 2.10
C LEU A 167 -4.74 11.00 2.11
N CYS A 168 -4.58 11.68 3.24
CA CYS A 168 -3.48 12.62 3.46
C CYS A 168 -2.28 11.87 4.03
N SER A 169 -1.12 12.08 3.42
CA SER A 169 0.09 11.37 3.85
C SER A 169 1.28 12.30 4.02
N PRO A 170 1.54 12.75 5.27
CA PRO A 170 2.81 13.35 5.66
C PRO A 170 3.96 12.36 5.50
N MET A 171 5.07 12.78 4.87
CA MET A 171 6.15 11.87 4.49
C MET A 171 7.54 12.44 4.75
N ASN A 172 8.47 11.51 4.99
CA ASN A 172 9.92 11.64 4.90
C ASN A 172 10.44 10.49 4.00
N TRP A 173 9.93 10.43 2.79
CA TRP A 173 10.20 9.34 1.84
C TRP A 173 11.52 9.55 1.11
N ASN A 174 12.31 8.52 0.98
CA ASN A 174 13.67 8.57 0.43
C ASN A 174 13.92 7.61 -0.75
N GLU A 175 12.87 7.07 -1.37
CA GLU A 175 13.01 6.29 -2.60
C GLU A 175 13.43 7.16 -3.79
N PRO A 176 14.29 6.66 -4.68
CA PRO A 176 14.75 7.43 -5.85
C PRO A 176 13.65 7.65 -6.91
N SER A 177 12.59 6.85 -6.90
CA SER A 177 11.46 6.96 -7.84
C SER A 177 10.34 7.80 -7.24
N ILE A 178 10.11 9.01 -7.79
CA ILE A 178 9.12 9.97 -7.32
C ILE A 178 8.19 10.47 -8.44
N PRO A 179 6.88 10.61 -8.19
CA PRO A 179 6.14 10.04 -7.05
C PRO A 179 6.26 8.53 -6.96
N SER A 180 6.33 7.99 -5.74
CA SER A 180 6.51 6.54 -5.53
C SER A 180 5.36 5.74 -6.15
N SER A 181 5.70 4.60 -6.78
CA SER A 181 4.72 3.66 -7.32
C SER A 181 3.77 3.12 -6.23
N ILE A 182 4.22 3.07 -4.98
CA ILE A 182 3.40 2.70 -3.82
C ILE A 182 2.25 3.70 -3.66
N TRP A 183 2.50 5.00 -3.72
CA TRP A 183 1.47 6.03 -3.57
C TRP A 183 0.40 5.91 -4.66
N LEU A 184 0.84 5.69 -5.91
CA LEU A 184 -0.04 5.48 -7.06
C LEU A 184 -0.91 4.23 -6.87
N THR A 185 -0.29 3.14 -6.37
CA THR A 185 -0.99 1.88 -6.09
C THR A 185 -2.04 2.09 -5.01
N ARG A 186 -1.70 2.74 -3.88
CA ARG A 186 -2.66 3.00 -2.79
C ARG A 186 -3.85 3.84 -3.27
N ALA A 187 -3.63 4.85 -4.10
CA ALA A 187 -4.72 5.62 -4.69
C ALA A 187 -5.61 4.75 -5.57
N LYS A 188 -5.01 4.03 -6.52
CA LYS A 188 -5.71 3.22 -7.51
C LYS A 188 -6.51 2.07 -6.90
N GLU A 189 -5.87 1.22 -6.11
CA GLU A 189 -6.51 0.02 -5.53
C GLU A 189 -7.64 0.33 -4.54
N ASN A 190 -7.65 1.55 -3.98
CA ASN A 190 -8.67 2.00 -3.05
C ASN A 190 -9.67 2.99 -3.68
N GLY A 191 -9.40 3.50 -4.88
CA GLY A 191 -10.25 4.47 -5.56
C GLY A 191 -10.45 5.75 -4.76
N MET A 192 -9.37 6.29 -4.17
CA MET A 192 -9.38 7.53 -3.39
C MET A 192 -8.18 8.40 -3.75
N TYR A 193 -8.31 9.72 -3.56
CA TYR A 193 -7.17 10.61 -3.71
C TYR A 193 -6.09 10.31 -2.68
N VAL A 194 -4.83 10.44 -3.07
CA VAL A 194 -3.68 10.48 -2.14
C VAL A 194 -2.99 11.83 -2.29
N ILE A 195 -2.86 12.56 -1.18
CA ILE A 195 -2.07 13.78 -1.08
C ILE A 195 -0.82 13.45 -0.28
N ALA A 196 0.29 13.24 -0.98
CA ALA A 196 1.59 12.89 -0.40
C ALA A 196 2.45 14.15 -0.27
N SER A 197 2.65 14.62 0.95
CA SER A 197 3.50 15.76 1.27
C SER A 197 4.83 15.27 1.77
N ASN A 198 5.86 15.36 0.93
CA ASN A 198 7.19 14.88 1.24
C ASN A 198 8.16 16.04 1.48
N ARG A 199 9.23 15.80 2.22
CA ARG A 199 10.35 16.73 2.31
C ARG A 199 11.39 16.45 1.21
N HIS A 200 12.27 17.39 0.98
CA HIS A 200 13.51 17.23 0.19
C HIS A 200 14.73 17.62 1.05
N GLY A 201 15.90 17.58 0.44
CA GLY A 201 17.14 17.99 1.09
C GLY A 201 17.85 16.85 1.82
N ASN A 202 18.90 17.20 2.56
CA ASN A 202 19.73 16.25 3.28
C ASN A 202 19.67 16.50 4.78
N GLU A 203 19.47 15.45 5.56
CA GLU A 203 19.56 15.50 7.01
C GLU A 203 20.48 14.37 7.50
N LYS A 204 21.60 14.75 8.12
CA LYS A 204 22.59 13.80 8.68
C LYS A 204 23.04 12.71 7.69
N GLY A 205 23.19 13.07 6.41
CA GLY A 205 23.64 12.14 5.37
C GLY A 205 22.54 11.32 4.71
N PHE A 206 21.28 11.52 5.10
CA PHE A 206 20.12 10.93 4.44
C PHE A 206 19.50 11.92 3.45
N ASP A 207 19.39 11.51 2.20
CA ASP A 207 18.77 12.31 1.16
C ASP A 207 17.28 12.03 1.05
N PHE A 208 16.47 13.09 1.16
CA PHE A 208 15.04 13.02 0.92
C PHE A 208 14.72 13.48 -0.49
N CYS A 209 13.92 12.70 -1.19
CA CYS A 209 13.79 12.79 -2.65
C CYS A 209 12.86 13.91 -3.13
N GLY A 210 12.04 14.51 -2.26
CA GLY A 210 11.00 15.43 -2.71
C GLY A 210 9.85 14.70 -3.42
N GLY A 211 9.34 15.27 -4.53
CA GLY A 211 8.29 14.67 -5.32
C GLY A 211 6.92 14.70 -4.66
N SER A 212 6.68 15.67 -3.76
CA SER A 212 5.34 15.88 -3.19
C SER A 212 4.30 15.93 -4.28
N GLY A 213 3.19 15.21 -4.12
CA GLY A 213 2.24 15.08 -5.20
C GLY A 213 0.82 14.77 -4.78
N ILE A 214 -0.07 14.93 -5.74
CA ILE A 214 -1.48 14.56 -5.64
C ILE A 214 -1.77 13.51 -6.69
N ILE A 215 -2.29 12.38 -6.25
CA ILE A 215 -2.64 11.25 -7.08
C ILE A 215 -4.17 11.10 -7.04
N ASP A 216 -4.77 10.95 -8.22
CA ASP A 216 -6.22 10.78 -8.34
C ASP A 216 -6.66 9.33 -8.05
N PRO A 217 -7.98 9.08 -7.89
CA PRO A 217 -8.50 7.74 -7.62
C PRO A 217 -8.22 6.68 -8.70
N GLU A 218 -7.77 7.08 -9.89
CA GLU A 218 -7.32 6.17 -10.96
C GLU A 218 -5.81 5.87 -10.88
N GLY A 219 -5.10 6.44 -9.90
CA GLY A 219 -3.66 6.27 -9.73
C GLY A 219 -2.82 7.15 -10.65
N ARG A 220 -3.40 8.22 -11.22
CA ARG A 220 -2.66 9.18 -12.07
C ARG A 220 -2.13 10.32 -11.22
N VAL A 221 -0.90 10.72 -11.48
CA VAL A 221 -0.32 11.91 -10.86
C VAL A 221 -0.95 13.15 -11.51
N VAL A 222 -1.75 13.90 -10.74
CA VAL A 222 -2.44 15.12 -11.22
C VAL A 222 -1.71 16.39 -10.83
N ALA A 223 -0.82 16.33 -9.84
CA ALA A 223 0.14 17.39 -9.52
C ALA A 223 1.39 16.77 -8.89
N CYS A 224 2.55 17.36 -9.15
CA CYS A 224 3.81 16.98 -8.53
C CYS A 224 4.73 18.20 -8.44
N HIS A 225 5.39 18.38 -7.29
CA HIS A 225 6.52 19.30 -7.11
C HIS A 225 7.80 18.48 -7.01
N PRO A 226 8.63 18.44 -8.05
CA PRO A 226 9.69 17.43 -8.12
C PRO A 226 10.83 17.65 -7.13
N TYR A 227 11.28 18.90 -6.95
CA TYR A 227 12.42 19.22 -6.09
C TYR A 227 12.40 20.67 -5.60
N GLY A 228 13.03 20.94 -4.47
CA GLY A 228 13.06 22.26 -3.83
C GLY A 228 11.81 22.54 -2.98
N ASP A 229 11.82 23.67 -2.26
CA ASP A 229 10.65 24.12 -1.51
C ASP A 229 9.52 24.51 -2.47
N GLY A 230 8.29 24.13 -2.16
CA GLY A 230 7.17 24.49 -3.01
C GLY A 230 5.88 23.76 -2.70
N ILE A 231 4.96 23.84 -3.65
CA ILE A 231 3.58 23.40 -3.47
C ILE A 231 3.14 22.61 -4.73
N ALA A 232 2.75 21.36 -4.56
CA ALA A 232 1.97 20.64 -5.58
C ALA A 232 0.48 20.88 -5.31
N MET A 233 -0.28 21.33 -6.30
CA MET A 233 -1.69 21.68 -6.12
C MET A 233 -2.55 21.14 -7.27
N ALA A 234 -3.71 20.57 -6.95
CA ALA A 234 -4.70 20.10 -7.91
C ALA A 234 -6.12 20.26 -7.39
N GLU A 235 -7.09 20.21 -8.30
CA GLU A 235 -8.50 20.08 -7.95
C GLU A 235 -8.79 18.66 -7.45
N ILE A 236 -9.45 18.55 -6.32
CA ILE A 236 -10.00 17.33 -5.75
C ILE A 236 -11.49 17.29 -6.08
N ASP A 237 -11.91 16.28 -6.86
CA ASP A 237 -13.31 16.07 -7.20
C ASP A 237 -13.85 14.84 -6.46
N LEU A 238 -14.61 15.06 -5.39
CA LEU A 238 -15.19 13.97 -4.59
C LEU A 238 -16.28 13.17 -5.30
N GLU A 239 -16.71 13.62 -6.47
CA GLU A 239 -17.66 12.87 -7.32
C GLU A 239 -16.96 11.90 -8.24
N MET A 240 -15.64 12.01 -8.36
CA MET A 240 -14.82 11.02 -9.07
C MET A 240 -14.79 9.71 -8.28
N LYS A 241 -15.59 8.74 -8.73
CA LYS A 241 -15.75 7.41 -8.11
C LYS A 241 -15.45 6.34 -9.16
N PRO A 242 -14.20 5.94 -9.32
CA PRO A 242 -13.87 4.83 -10.21
C PRO A 242 -14.56 3.55 -9.75
N ASP A 243 -14.90 2.69 -10.70
CA ASP A 243 -15.43 1.38 -10.36
C ASP A 243 -14.39 0.58 -9.57
N ARG A 244 -14.79 0.12 -8.42
CA ARG A 244 -14.03 -0.75 -7.49
C ARG A 244 -14.96 -1.83 -6.95
N SER A 245 -15.71 -2.43 -7.87
CA SER A 245 -16.66 -3.52 -7.56
C SER A 245 -15.98 -4.73 -6.93
N GLU A 246 -14.69 -4.90 -7.13
CA GLU A 246 -13.86 -5.93 -6.50
C GLU A 246 -13.70 -5.76 -4.97
N ILE A 247 -13.81 -4.54 -4.44
CA ILE A 247 -13.62 -4.30 -2.99
C ILE A 247 -14.66 -5.07 -2.13
N PRO A 248 -15.97 -5.06 -2.46
CA PRO A 248 -16.96 -5.87 -1.74
C PRO A 248 -16.78 -7.38 -1.88
N LEU A 249 -16.07 -7.85 -2.92
CA LEU A 249 -15.81 -9.27 -3.15
C LEU A 249 -14.72 -9.86 -2.23
N ARG A 250 -14.14 -9.04 -1.36
CA ARG A 250 -13.14 -9.50 -0.38
C ARG A 250 -13.73 -10.58 0.52
N ARG A 251 -12.89 -11.55 0.88
CA ARG A 251 -13.25 -12.68 1.76
C ARG A 251 -12.53 -12.57 3.13
N PRO A 252 -12.91 -11.65 4.02
CA PRO A 252 -12.18 -11.38 5.27
C PRO A 252 -11.99 -12.61 6.15
N LYS A 253 -12.94 -13.55 6.13
CA LYS A 253 -12.83 -14.81 6.89
C LYS A 253 -11.61 -15.65 6.48
N LEU A 254 -11.20 -15.58 5.20
CA LEU A 254 -10.04 -16.30 4.68
C LEU A 254 -8.73 -15.57 4.95
N TYR A 255 -8.78 -14.30 5.36
CA TYR A 255 -7.60 -13.46 5.62
C TYR A 255 -7.28 -13.34 7.12
N ARG A 256 -7.92 -14.15 7.97
CA ARG A 256 -7.75 -14.06 9.44
C ARG A 256 -6.30 -14.17 9.88
N GLU A 257 -5.47 -14.84 9.09
CA GLU A 257 -4.05 -15.00 9.37
C GLU A 257 -3.28 -13.67 9.38
N LEU A 258 -3.79 -12.65 8.68
CA LEU A 258 -3.24 -11.28 8.74
C LEU A 258 -3.40 -10.64 10.12
N GLN A 259 -4.31 -11.13 10.96
CA GLN A 259 -4.50 -10.65 12.33
C GLN A 259 -3.50 -11.29 13.30
N LEU A 260 -2.81 -12.34 12.88
CA LEU A 260 -1.86 -13.06 13.71
C LEU A 260 -0.46 -12.58 13.40
N GLN A 261 0.16 -11.94 14.38
CA GLN A 261 1.58 -11.63 14.31
C GLN A 261 2.37 -12.93 14.53
N ARG A 262 2.71 -13.61 13.45
CA ARG A 262 3.44 -14.89 13.50
C ARG A 262 4.94 -14.73 13.64
N TYR A 263 5.43 -13.54 13.40
CA TYR A 263 6.86 -13.25 13.46
C TYR A 263 7.24 -12.80 14.87
N PRO A 264 8.21 -13.47 15.54
CA PRO A 264 8.56 -13.18 16.93
C PRO A 264 9.45 -11.95 17.10
N TRP A 265 9.59 -11.12 16.09
CA TRP A 265 10.42 -9.91 16.18
C TRP A 265 9.67 -8.74 16.76
N TYR A 266 10.32 -8.09 17.68
CA TYR A 266 9.94 -6.76 18.14
C TYR A 266 10.46 -5.70 17.16
N GLN A 267 9.87 -4.51 17.18
CA GLN A 267 10.25 -3.40 16.30
C GLN A 267 11.75 -3.07 16.31
N SER A 268 12.40 -3.12 17.48
CA SER A 268 13.85 -2.94 17.62
C SER A 268 14.68 -4.03 16.93
N GLN A 269 14.06 -5.14 16.54
CA GLN A 269 14.71 -6.28 15.90
C GLN A 269 14.25 -6.47 14.45
N TYR A 270 13.44 -5.54 13.92
CA TYR A 270 12.85 -5.66 12.58
C TYR A 270 13.88 -6.03 11.50
N TYR A 271 15.05 -5.39 11.51
CA TYR A 271 16.11 -5.71 10.56
C TYR A 271 16.96 -6.93 10.96
N GLN A 272 17.00 -7.27 12.24
CA GLN A 272 17.73 -8.46 12.71
C GLN A 272 17.06 -9.76 12.26
N ALA A 273 15.74 -9.75 12.10
CA ALA A 273 15.02 -10.93 11.65
C ALA A 273 15.42 -11.36 10.23
N TYR A 274 15.73 -10.42 9.35
CA TYR A 274 16.28 -10.74 8.03
C TYR A 274 17.70 -11.28 8.06
N ALA A 275 18.43 -11.04 9.16
CA ALA A 275 19.82 -11.48 9.32
C ALA A 275 19.96 -12.81 10.08
N THR A 276 18.92 -13.25 10.80
CA THR A 276 19.00 -14.40 11.70
C THR A 276 18.43 -15.70 11.12
N GLU A 277 17.56 -15.62 10.11
CA GLU A 277 17.15 -16.82 9.38
C GLU A 277 18.09 -17.04 8.19
N PRO A 278 18.86 -18.16 8.17
CA PRO A 278 19.63 -18.48 6.99
C PRO A 278 18.67 -18.68 5.83
N LEU A 279 18.73 -17.81 4.84
CA LEU A 279 18.08 -18.04 3.57
C LEU A 279 18.59 -19.39 3.06
N LEU A 280 17.68 -20.29 2.73
CA LEU A 280 18.02 -21.53 2.02
C LEU A 280 18.87 -21.13 0.81
N GLU A 281 19.99 -21.83 0.60
CA GLU A 281 20.82 -21.58 -0.57
C GLU A 281 19.94 -21.58 -1.83
N GLY A 282 19.78 -20.41 -2.42
CA GLY A 282 19.00 -20.24 -3.63
C GLY A 282 19.73 -20.93 -4.80
N LYS A 283 19.00 -21.76 -5.55
CA LYS A 283 19.49 -22.28 -6.82
C LYS A 283 18.89 -21.45 -7.94
N GLN A 284 19.72 -21.01 -8.86
CA GLN A 284 19.22 -20.44 -10.11
C GLN A 284 18.58 -21.53 -10.95
N PHE A 285 17.41 -21.26 -11.48
CA PHE A 285 16.72 -22.11 -12.43
C PHE A 285 16.01 -21.25 -13.48
N SER A 286 15.78 -21.82 -14.63
CA SER A 286 15.08 -21.17 -15.73
C SER A 286 13.57 -21.39 -15.62
N THR A 287 12.79 -20.36 -15.91
CA THR A 287 11.32 -20.37 -15.83
C THR A 287 10.71 -19.86 -17.13
N ALA A 288 9.74 -20.60 -17.66
CA ALA A 288 8.93 -20.18 -18.77
C ALA A 288 7.54 -19.72 -18.32
N VAL A 289 7.05 -18.64 -18.92
CA VAL A 289 5.66 -18.18 -18.84
C VAL A 289 5.05 -18.26 -20.21
N CYS A 290 3.89 -18.89 -20.31
CA CYS A 290 3.22 -19.10 -21.59
C CYS A 290 1.91 -18.31 -21.64
N SER A 291 1.62 -17.67 -22.76
CA SER A 291 0.33 -17.03 -23.02
C SER A 291 -0.40 -17.84 -24.09
N MET A 292 -1.60 -18.33 -23.77
CA MET A 292 -2.45 -19.09 -24.67
C MET A 292 -3.92 -18.91 -24.30
N LYS A 293 -4.81 -19.04 -25.27
CA LYS A 293 -6.26 -18.92 -25.10
C LYS A 293 -6.96 -20.07 -25.85
N PRO A 294 -7.02 -21.27 -25.24
CA PRO A 294 -7.75 -22.38 -25.84
C PRO A 294 -9.26 -22.11 -25.85
N GLU A 295 -9.96 -22.60 -26.89
CA GLU A 295 -11.42 -22.43 -27.02
C GLU A 295 -12.19 -23.58 -26.36
N ASN A 296 -11.55 -24.70 -26.14
CA ASN A 296 -12.15 -25.89 -25.55
C ASN A 296 -11.12 -26.78 -24.81
N ARG A 297 -11.64 -27.80 -24.11
CA ARG A 297 -10.85 -28.71 -23.31
C ARG A 297 -9.78 -29.49 -24.11
N GLU A 298 -10.11 -29.97 -25.30
CA GLU A 298 -9.21 -30.79 -26.12
C GLU A 298 -8.03 -29.93 -26.61
N GLU A 299 -8.33 -28.74 -27.11
CA GLU A 299 -7.32 -27.76 -27.53
C GLU A 299 -6.43 -27.35 -26.35
N GLY A 300 -7.03 -27.03 -25.19
CA GLY A 300 -6.31 -26.64 -23.98
C GLY A 300 -5.34 -27.74 -23.51
N PHE A 301 -5.80 -28.98 -23.51
CA PHE A 301 -4.97 -30.11 -23.13
C PHE A 301 -3.80 -30.35 -24.09
N MET A 302 -4.06 -30.25 -25.40
CA MET A 302 -3.02 -30.37 -26.44
C MET A 302 -1.98 -29.23 -26.29
N ALA A 303 -2.43 -27.98 -26.10
CA ALA A 303 -1.57 -26.85 -25.94
C ALA A 303 -0.69 -26.96 -24.68
N VAL A 304 -1.25 -27.42 -23.55
CA VAL A 304 -0.52 -27.68 -22.31
C VAL A 304 0.57 -28.74 -22.50
N LYS A 305 0.25 -29.86 -23.17
CA LYS A 305 1.24 -30.91 -23.47
C LYS A 305 2.38 -30.38 -24.34
N GLN A 306 2.05 -29.61 -25.35
CA GLN A 306 3.07 -29.00 -26.21
C GLN A 306 3.97 -28.03 -25.45
N ALA A 307 3.38 -27.19 -24.59
CA ALA A 307 4.12 -26.24 -23.77
C ALA A 307 5.08 -26.96 -22.79
N ILE A 308 4.64 -28.03 -22.13
CA ILE A 308 5.48 -28.84 -21.24
C ILE A 308 6.67 -29.45 -22.02
N SER A 309 6.40 -30.06 -23.18
CA SER A 309 7.45 -30.65 -24.01
C SER A 309 8.44 -29.61 -24.52
N GLN A 310 7.96 -28.43 -24.87
CA GLN A 310 8.84 -27.33 -25.32
C GLN A 310 9.70 -26.78 -24.18
N ALA A 311 9.11 -26.57 -22.99
CA ALA A 311 9.83 -26.11 -21.81
C ALA A 311 10.95 -27.11 -21.44
N GLY A 312 10.66 -28.41 -21.42
CA GLY A 312 11.67 -29.43 -21.17
C GLY A 312 12.82 -29.43 -22.16
N LYS A 313 12.52 -29.27 -23.48
CA LYS A 313 13.56 -29.17 -24.52
C LYS A 313 14.45 -27.92 -24.34
N GLN A 314 13.91 -26.86 -23.76
CA GLN A 314 14.64 -25.62 -23.48
C GLN A 314 15.40 -25.66 -22.15
N GLY A 315 15.23 -26.71 -21.37
CA GLY A 315 15.87 -26.85 -20.05
C GLY A 315 15.21 -26.05 -18.95
N GLU A 316 13.95 -25.61 -19.15
CA GLU A 316 13.18 -24.88 -18.15
C GLU A 316 12.81 -25.79 -17.00
N ARG A 317 12.82 -25.25 -15.76
CA ARG A 317 12.49 -26.02 -14.57
C ARG A 317 11.09 -25.75 -14.04
N LEU A 318 10.54 -24.59 -14.36
CA LEU A 318 9.17 -24.19 -13.98
C LEU A 318 8.47 -23.60 -15.20
N LEU A 319 7.26 -24.09 -15.47
CA LEU A 319 6.36 -23.56 -16.49
C LEU A 319 5.10 -23.03 -15.81
N VAL A 320 4.79 -21.75 -16.04
CA VAL A 320 3.57 -21.11 -15.56
C VAL A 320 2.64 -20.88 -16.75
N LEU A 321 1.43 -21.43 -16.64
CA LEU A 321 0.39 -21.37 -17.66
C LEU A 321 -0.76 -20.45 -17.21
N PRO A 322 -1.58 -19.94 -18.15
CA PRO A 322 -2.70 -19.05 -17.82
C PRO A 322 -3.75 -19.70 -16.93
N GLU A 323 -4.59 -18.86 -16.32
CA GLU A 323 -5.82 -19.27 -15.66
C GLU A 323 -6.73 -20.03 -16.63
N LEU A 324 -7.38 -21.09 -16.15
CA LEU A 324 -8.37 -21.92 -16.88
C LEU A 324 -7.87 -22.49 -18.22
N VAL A 325 -6.58 -22.70 -18.36
CA VAL A 325 -5.92 -23.15 -19.60
C VAL A 325 -6.42 -24.50 -20.11
N LEU A 326 -6.94 -25.38 -19.24
CA LEU A 326 -7.43 -26.72 -19.64
C LEU A 326 -8.83 -26.73 -20.23
N GLY A 327 -9.54 -25.61 -20.31
CA GLY A 327 -10.88 -25.60 -20.85
C GLY A 327 -11.40 -24.25 -21.35
N GLY A 328 -10.56 -23.22 -21.21
CA GLY A 328 -10.97 -21.84 -21.47
C GLY A 328 -11.82 -21.25 -20.35
N VAL A 329 -12.18 -19.97 -20.51
CA VAL A 329 -13.02 -19.24 -19.55
C VAL A 329 -14.48 -19.51 -19.90
N PRO A 330 -15.27 -20.17 -19.02
CA PRO A 330 -16.68 -20.45 -19.32
C PRO A 330 -17.53 -19.18 -19.18
N ASP A 331 -18.48 -18.99 -20.11
CA ASP A 331 -19.40 -17.85 -20.09
C ASP A 331 -20.55 -18.04 -19.07
N ASP A 332 -20.88 -19.30 -18.77
CA ASP A 332 -21.95 -19.66 -17.85
C ASP A 332 -21.68 -20.98 -17.09
N LEU A 333 -22.60 -21.34 -16.20
CA LEU A 333 -22.53 -22.56 -15.40
C LEU A 333 -22.57 -23.84 -16.26
N GLN A 334 -23.30 -23.85 -17.37
CA GLN A 334 -23.41 -25.00 -18.25
C GLN A 334 -22.09 -25.26 -18.97
N GLN A 335 -21.46 -24.21 -19.48
CA GLN A 335 -20.10 -24.32 -20.06
C GLN A 335 -19.07 -24.72 -19.00
N ALA A 336 -19.15 -24.15 -17.81
CA ALA A 336 -18.26 -24.53 -16.70
C ALA A 336 -18.39 -26.04 -16.39
N GLN A 337 -19.59 -26.61 -16.41
CA GLN A 337 -19.79 -28.06 -16.24
C GLN A 337 -19.16 -28.89 -17.36
N CYS A 338 -19.16 -28.38 -18.59
CA CYS A 338 -18.58 -29.09 -19.76
C CYS A 338 -17.04 -29.11 -19.69
N VAL A 339 -16.41 -28.02 -19.20
CA VAL A 339 -14.93 -27.92 -19.15
C VAL A 339 -14.34 -28.41 -17.85
N ALA A 340 -15.14 -28.64 -16.82
CA ALA A 340 -14.70 -29.07 -15.53
C ALA A 340 -14.03 -30.44 -15.55
N ILE A 341 -12.90 -30.51 -14.83
CA ILE A 341 -12.10 -31.73 -14.68
C ILE A 341 -12.38 -32.33 -13.30
N ARG A 342 -12.51 -33.65 -13.23
CA ARG A 342 -12.70 -34.34 -11.95
C ARG A 342 -11.37 -34.65 -11.30
N GLU A 343 -11.36 -34.79 -9.97
CA GLU A 343 -10.15 -35.18 -9.20
C GLU A 343 -9.57 -36.53 -9.66
N ASP A 344 -10.45 -37.46 -10.11
CA ASP A 344 -10.09 -38.77 -10.59
C ASP A 344 -9.90 -38.87 -12.11
N ASP A 345 -9.85 -37.74 -12.82
CA ASP A 345 -9.73 -37.70 -14.29
C ASP A 345 -8.35 -38.24 -14.73
N PRO A 346 -8.34 -39.14 -15.73
CA PRO A 346 -7.09 -39.69 -16.28
C PRO A 346 -6.09 -38.64 -16.76
N VAL A 347 -6.54 -37.43 -17.10
CA VAL A 347 -5.71 -36.32 -17.54
C VAL A 347 -4.58 -35.99 -16.54
N TRP A 348 -4.82 -36.14 -15.23
CA TRP A 348 -3.83 -35.86 -14.20
C TRP A 348 -2.66 -36.83 -14.27
N LYS A 349 -2.94 -38.11 -14.54
CA LYS A 349 -1.89 -39.12 -14.69
C LYS A 349 -1.04 -38.86 -15.92
N GLU A 350 -1.68 -38.47 -17.03
CA GLU A 350 -0.97 -38.14 -18.27
C GLU A 350 -0.10 -36.91 -18.12
N LEU A 351 -0.61 -35.82 -17.52
CA LEU A 351 0.16 -34.59 -17.26
C LEU A 351 1.32 -34.86 -16.29
N SER A 352 1.09 -35.62 -15.21
CA SER A 352 2.15 -35.98 -14.27
C SER A 352 3.28 -36.76 -14.93
N SER A 353 2.94 -37.75 -15.79
CA SER A 353 3.96 -38.49 -16.54
C SER A 353 4.77 -37.57 -17.45
N LEU A 354 4.10 -36.68 -18.18
CA LEU A 354 4.75 -35.75 -19.10
C LEU A 354 5.67 -34.75 -18.36
N VAL A 355 5.24 -34.26 -17.21
CA VAL A 355 6.04 -33.38 -16.34
C VAL A 355 7.30 -34.09 -15.87
N MET A 356 7.19 -35.36 -15.44
CA MET A 356 8.34 -36.16 -15.03
C MET A 356 9.32 -36.41 -16.16
N GLU A 357 8.83 -36.81 -17.33
CA GLU A 357 9.63 -37.06 -18.53
C GLU A 357 10.42 -35.84 -19.00
N ASN A 358 9.83 -34.65 -18.86
CA ASN A 358 10.42 -33.40 -19.30
C ASN A 358 11.18 -32.65 -18.18
N HIS A 359 11.17 -33.14 -16.94
CA HIS A 359 11.81 -32.52 -15.77
C HIS A 359 11.38 -31.08 -15.52
N VAL A 360 10.09 -30.76 -15.76
CA VAL A 360 9.50 -29.40 -15.62
C VAL A 360 8.39 -29.43 -14.58
N ASP A 361 8.48 -28.58 -13.56
CA ASP A 361 7.34 -28.32 -12.67
C ASP A 361 6.35 -27.39 -13.37
N VAL A 362 5.04 -27.62 -13.25
CA VAL A 362 4.02 -26.85 -13.97
C VAL A 362 2.96 -26.29 -13.05
N ILE A 363 2.68 -25.00 -13.18
CA ILE A 363 1.53 -24.34 -12.57
C ILE A 363 0.49 -24.09 -13.66
N LEU A 364 -0.72 -24.60 -13.45
CA LEU A 364 -1.82 -24.43 -14.41
C LEU A 364 -3.16 -24.22 -13.70
N GLY A 365 -4.06 -23.44 -14.34
CA GLY A 365 -5.41 -23.17 -13.87
C GLY A 365 -6.47 -23.98 -14.62
N PHE A 366 -7.53 -24.38 -13.92
CA PHE A 366 -8.62 -25.21 -14.49
C PHE A 366 -9.90 -25.08 -13.65
N VAL A 367 -11.04 -25.52 -14.22
CA VAL A 367 -12.30 -25.69 -13.48
C VAL A 367 -12.33 -27.12 -12.94
N ILE A 368 -12.54 -27.30 -11.63
CA ILE A 368 -12.66 -28.60 -10.99
C ILE A 368 -14.12 -28.89 -10.60
N ARG A 369 -14.55 -30.15 -10.79
CA ARG A 369 -15.83 -30.66 -10.30
C ARG A 369 -15.59 -31.57 -9.11
N ARG A 370 -16.01 -31.14 -7.93
CA ARG A 370 -15.95 -31.95 -6.69
C ARG A 370 -17.19 -32.85 -6.54
N LYS A 371 -17.07 -33.89 -5.70
CA LYS A 371 -18.10 -34.94 -5.49
C LYS A 371 -19.48 -34.45 -5.03
N ARG A 372 -19.64 -33.15 -4.65
CA ARG A 372 -20.91 -32.55 -4.16
C ARG A 372 -21.45 -31.45 -5.08
N GLU A 373 -21.25 -31.53 -6.38
CA GLU A 373 -21.77 -30.59 -7.39
C GLU A 373 -21.18 -29.16 -7.32
N ALA A 374 -20.31 -28.84 -6.39
CA ALA A 374 -19.61 -27.56 -6.36
C ALA A 374 -18.57 -27.49 -7.48
N MET A 375 -18.58 -26.40 -8.25
CA MET A 375 -17.56 -26.11 -9.23
C MET A 375 -16.68 -24.98 -8.71
N GLU A 376 -15.38 -25.16 -8.83
CA GLU A 376 -14.38 -24.21 -8.33
C GLU A 376 -13.35 -23.95 -9.41
N CYS A 377 -12.87 -22.71 -9.49
CA CYS A 377 -11.63 -22.41 -10.19
C CYS A 377 -10.46 -22.83 -9.31
N SER A 378 -9.57 -23.65 -9.81
CA SER A 378 -8.42 -24.15 -9.05
C SER A 378 -7.15 -23.98 -9.84
N SER A 379 -6.04 -23.80 -9.14
CA SER A 379 -4.70 -23.90 -9.69
C SER A 379 -3.97 -25.05 -9.03
N MET A 380 -3.07 -25.71 -9.76
CA MET A 380 -2.31 -26.83 -9.28
C MET A 380 -0.85 -26.70 -9.67
N LEU A 381 0.02 -27.01 -8.72
CA LEU A 381 1.44 -27.26 -9.00
C LEU A 381 1.61 -28.76 -9.23
N VAL A 382 1.97 -29.14 -10.46
CA VAL A 382 2.28 -30.52 -10.81
C VAL A 382 3.80 -30.68 -10.73
N ARG A 383 4.24 -31.51 -9.77
CA ARG A 383 5.66 -31.88 -9.60
C ARG A 383 5.85 -33.35 -9.90
N GLY A 384 7.05 -33.71 -10.29
CA GLY A 384 7.40 -35.09 -10.67
C GLY A 384 7.16 -36.17 -9.61
N TRP A 385 6.92 -35.77 -8.33
CA TRP A 385 6.69 -36.73 -7.22
C TRP A 385 5.44 -36.44 -6.41
N PHE A 386 4.86 -35.23 -6.48
CA PHE A 386 3.63 -34.89 -5.76
C PHE A 386 2.84 -33.83 -6.53
N SER A 387 1.54 -34.07 -6.68
CA SER A 387 0.59 -33.05 -7.06
C SER A 387 -0.02 -32.44 -5.80
N THR A 388 0.15 -31.14 -5.59
CA THR A 388 -0.51 -30.41 -4.49
C THR A 388 -1.60 -29.56 -5.09
N LEU A 389 -2.85 -29.86 -4.79
CA LEU A 389 -3.99 -29.02 -5.15
C LEU A 389 -3.97 -27.77 -4.27
N LEU A 390 -3.75 -26.61 -4.88
CA LEU A 390 -3.95 -25.33 -4.23
C LEU A 390 -5.41 -24.94 -4.48
N SER A 391 -6.33 -25.45 -3.65
CA SER A 391 -7.74 -25.10 -3.76
C SER A 391 -8.09 -23.91 -2.91
N GLU A 392 -8.77 -22.91 -3.47
CA GLU A 392 -9.62 -22.02 -2.68
C GLU A 392 -10.95 -22.75 -2.42
N GLU A 393 -11.24 -23.06 -1.17
CA GLU A 393 -12.56 -23.51 -0.77
C GLU A 393 -13.53 -22.31 -0.87
N SER A 394 -14.48 -22.39 -1.79
CA SER A 394 -15.67 -21.55 -1.71
C SER A 394 -16.56 -22.09 -0.59
N SER A 395 -16.48 -21.53 0.60
CA SER A 395 -17.52 -21.72 1.61
C SER A 395 -18.64 -20.70 1.36
N ASP A 396 -19.86 -21.19 1.31
CA ASP A 396 -21.15 -20.49 1.21
C ASP A 396 -21.24 -19.16 1.96
#